data_534a83167b6b01d61217d6b84ea9d779
#
_entry.id   534a83167b6b01d61217d6b84ea9d779
#
_cell.length_a   1.000
_cell.length_b   1.000
_cell.length_c   1.000
_cell.angle_alpha   90.00
_cell.angle_beta   90.00
_cell.angle_gamma   90.00
#
_symmetry.space_group_name_H-M   'P 1'
#
loop_
_entity.id
_entity.type
_entity.pdbx_description
1 polymer ?
#
loop_
_entity_poly.entity_id
_entity_poly.type
_entity_poly.pdbx_seq_one_letter_code
_entity_poly.pdbx_strand_id
1 'polypeptide(L)'
;MASNKLARTNDDIQFVMSKLLREIKDPRVQQGMISVTRVETTGDLRYSKIWLSVMGMKDENEFKKGLKSASGWLRHELGTSMNLRYTPELVFEVDHSIEYGAHISEVINSLDIKKDEDEDE
;
A
#
# COMPACT_ATOMS: atom_id res chain seq x y z
N MET A 1 -25.47 -10.52 1.89
CA MET A 1 -24.62 -10.20 0.74
C MET A 1 -23.16 -10.50 1.02
N ALA A 2 -22.51 -11.22 0.11
CA ALA A 2 -21.10 -11.55 0.20
C ALA A 2 -20.22 -10.30 0.30
N SER A 3 -20.66 -9.16 -0.29
CA SER A 3 -19.94 -7.91 -0.34
C SER A 3 -19.60 -7.31 1.03
N ASN A 4 -20.51 -7.41 2.01
CA ASN A 4 -20.26 -6.84 3.35
C ASN A 4 -19.19 -7.64 4.11
N LYS A 5 -19.26 -8.95 4.00
CA LYS A 5 -18.27 -9.84 4.62
C LYS A 5 -16.90 -9.68 3.97
N LEU A 6 -16.88 -9.54 2.64
CA LEU A 6 -15.64 -9.35 1.90
C LEU A 6 -15.01 -7.99 2.20
N ALA A 7 -15.82 -6.93 2.30
CA ALA A 7 -15.34 -5.61 2.67
C ALA A 7 -14.71 -5.61 4.06
N ARG A 8 -15.33 -6.30 5.02
CA ARG A 8 -14.79 -6.44 6.37
C ARG A 8 -13.47 -7.20 6.37
N THR A 9 -13.40 -8.27 5.59
CA THR A 9 -12.15 -9.04 5.42
C THR A 9 -11.05 -8.15 4.86
N ASN A 10 -11.35 -7.34 3.85
CA ASN A 10 -10.39 -6.42 3.26
C ASN A 10 -9.90 -5.38 4.28
N ASP A 11 -10.79 -4.85 5.10
CA ASP A 11 -10.43 -3.90 6.14
C ASP A 11 -9.50 -4.54 7.19
N ASP A 12 -9.82 -5.77 7.59
CA ASP A 12 -9.00 -6.50 8.55
C ASP A 12 -7.62 -6.82 7.97
N ILE A 13 -7.54 -7.22 6.72
CA ILE A 13 -6.27 -7.47 6.03
C ILE A 13 -5.45 -6.17 5.97
N GLN A 14 -6.09 -5.06 5.64
CA GLN A 14 -5.42 -3.77 5.59
C GLN A 14 -4.81 -3.40 6.94
N PHE A 15 -5.55 -3.57 8.01
CA PHE A 15 -5.09 -3.26 9.36
C PHE A 15 -3.91 -4.13 9.77
N VAL A 16 -4.03 -5.46 9.60
CA VAL A 16 -2.97 -6.40 9.96
C VAL A 16 -1.74 -6.19 9.09
N MET A 17 -1.93 -6.05 7.79
CA MET A 17 -0.82 -5.88 6.85
C MET A 17 -0.04 -4.58 7.13
N SER A 18 -0.73 -3.51 7.52
CA SER A 18 -0.07 -2.26 7.88
C SER A 18 0.91 -2.45 9.04
N LYS A 19 0.59 -3.31 9.98
CA LYS A 19 1.49 -3.64 11.09
C LYS A 19 2.64 -4.54 10.64
N LEU A 20 2.32 -5.58 9.87
CA LEU A 20 3.32 -6.58 9.46
C LEU A 20 4.40 -5.97 8.59
N LEU A 21 4.02 -5.07 7.68
CA LEU A 21 4.98 -4.42 6.78
C LEU A 21 6.02 -3.60 7.53
N ARG A 22 5.65 -3.04 8.68
CA ARG A 22 6.58 -2.28 9.53
C ARG A 22 7.56 -3.18 10.25
N GLU A 23 7.25 -4.46 10.40
CA GLU A 23 8.11 -5.42 11.09
C GLU A 23 9.16 -6.03 10.16
N ILE A 24 9.05 -5.85 8.86
CA ILE A 24 10.02 -6.37 7.90
C ILE A 24 11.33 -5.60 8.04
N LYS A 25 12.42 -6.32 8.32
CA LYS A 25 13.74 -5.72 8.55
C LYS A 25 14.61 -5.62 7.30
N ASP A 26 14.13 -6.12 6.17
CA ASP A 26 14.86 -6.08 4.91
C ASP A 26 15.03 -4.63 4.46
N PRO A 27 16.28 -4.15 4.26
CA PRO A 27 16.51 -2.76 3.82
C PRO A 27 15.86 -2.41 2.50
N ARG A 28 15.65 -3.40 1.62
CA ARG A 28 14.96 -3.17 0.34
C ARG A 28 13.52 -2.74 0.54
N VAL A 29 12.89 -3.20 1.62
CA VAL A 29 11.50 -2.84 1.96
C VAL A 29 11.46 -1.56 2.80
N GLN A 30 12.46 -1.33 3.64
CA GLN A 30 12.52 -0.17 4.55
C GLN A 30 13.10 1.06 3.86
N GLN A 31 12.58 1.42 2.70
CA GLN A 31 13.08 2.58 1.95
C GLN A 31 12.35 3.88 2.31
N GLY A 32 11.26 3.79 3.05
CA GLY A 32 10.45 4.95 3.39
C GLY A 32 9.24 4.56 4.20
N MET A 33 8.28 5.46 4.31
CA MET A 33 7.04 5.21 5.04
C MET A 33 6.06 4.44 4.15
N ILE A 34 5.71 3.21 4.57
CA ILE A 34 4.79 2.34 3.84
C ILE A 34 3.38 2.52 4.39
N SER A 35 2.43 2.71 3.48
CA SER A 35 1.01 2.75 3.80
C SER A 35 0.25 1.79 2.90
N VAL A 36 -0.69 1.04 3.47
CA VAL A 36 -1.61 0.21 2.70
C VAL A 36 -2.78 1.09 2.29
N THR A 37 -2.92 1.37 1.01
CA THR A 37 -3.95 2.27 0.50
C THR A 37 -5.23 1.55 0.15
N ARG A 38 -5.14 0.27 -0.22
CA ARG A 38 -6.31 -0.48 -0.66
C ARG A 38 -6.03 -1.98 -0.57
N VAL A 39 -7.07 -2.75 -0.30
CA VAL A 39 -7.01 -4.21 -0.35
C VAL A 39 -8.24 -4.71 -1.09
N GLU A 40 -8.04 -5.58 -2.07
CA GLU A 40 -9.12 -6.28 -2.76
C GLU A 40 -8.86 -7.78 -2.73
N THR A 41 -9.78 -8.52 -2.14
CA THR A 41 -9.71 -9.97 -2.05
C THR A 41 -10.74 -10.56 -3.01
N THR A 42 -10.35 -11.62 -3.73
CA THR A 42 -11.29 -12.31 -4.62
C THR A 42 -12.40 -12.99 -3.83
N GLY A 43 -13.57 -13.16 -4.46
CA GLY A 43 -14.74 -13.73 -3.79
C GLY A 43 -14.52 -15.14 -3.27
N ASP A 44 -13.61 -15.90 -3.87
CA ASP A 44 -13.24 -17.26 -3.43
C ASP A 44 -12.13 -17.24 -2.38
N LEU A 45 -11.66 -16.05 -1.96
CA LEU A 45 -10.61 -15.85 -0.96
C LEU A 45 -9.25 -16.43 -1.34
N ARG A 46 -8.99 -16.66 -2.62
CA ARG A 46 -7.71 -17.21 -3.09
C ARG A 46 -6.61 -16.17 -3.21
N TYR A 47 -6.97 -14.94 -3.56
CA TYR A 47 -6.01 -13.87 -3.83
C TYR A 47 -6.44 -12.60 -3.12
N SER A 48 -5.48 -11.91 -2.53
CA SER A 48 -5.66 -10.55 -2.01
C SER A 48 -4.67 -9.64 -2.70
N LYS A 49 -5.18 -8.66 -3.40
CA LYS A 49 -4.35 -7.63 -4.02
C LYS A 49 -4.23 -6.47 -3.05
N ILE A 50 -3.00 -6.09 -2.76
CA ILE A 50 -2.69 -5.09 -1.74
C ILE A 50 -1.92 -3.95 -2.40
N TRP A 51 -2.51 -2.75 -2.38
CA TRP A 51 -1.87 -1.55 -2.92
C TRP A 51 -1.12 -0.84 -1.81
N LEU A 52 0.14 -0.53 -2.08
CA LEU A 52 1.04 0.12 -1.13
C LEU A 52 1.50 1.45 -1.67
N SER A 53 1.52 2.45 -0.81
CA SER A 53 2.18 3.73 -1.07
C SER A 53 3.43 3.80 -0.20
N VAL A 54 4.56 4.18 -0.80
CA VAL A 54 5.82 4.30 -0.07
C VAL A 54 6.37 5.70 -0.31
N MET A 55 6.34 6.52 0.74
CA MET A 55 6.91 7.86 0.68
C MET A 55 8.41 7.78 0.92
N GLY A 56 9.18 8.33 0.00
CA GLY A 56 10.63 8.32 0.09
C GLY A 56 11.30 7.10 -0.51
N MET A 57 10.56 6.30 -1.27
CA MET A 57 11.10 5.12 -1.93
C MET A 57 12.15 5.50 -2.98
N LYS A 58 13.33 4.89 -2.89
CA LYS A 58 14.45 5.18 -3.79
C LYS A 58 14.55 4.22 -4.96
N ASP A 59 14.21 2.95 -4.75
CA ASP A 59 14.32 1.90 -5.76
C ASP A 59 13.11 0.96 -5.66
N GLU A 60 12.15 1.16 -6.54
CA GLU A 60 10.92 0.39 -6.56
C GLU A 60 11.19 -1.09 -6.89
N ASN A 61 12.12 -1.37 -7.79
CA ASN A 61 12.43 -2.75 -8.16
C ASN A 61 13.01 -3.53 -6.98
N GLU A 62 13.92 -2.92 -6.22
CA GLU A 62 14.46 -3.53 -5.01
C GLU A 62 13.38 -3.68 -3.93
N PHE A 63 12.49 -2.71 -3.80
CA PHE A 63 11.36 -2.79 -2.90
C PHE A 63 10.48 -4.00 -3.23
N LYS A 64 10.13 -4.17 -4.49
CA LYS A 64 9.31 -5.31 -4.94
C LYS A 64 10.00 -6.64 -4.70
N LYS A 65 11.31 -6.71 -4.90
CA LYS A 65 12.09 -7.92 -4.62
C LYS A 65 12.08 -8.25 -3.12
N GLY A 66 12.21 -7.25 -2.29
CA GLY A 66 12.15 -7.41 -0.84
C GLY A 66 10.79 -7.91 -0.38
N LEU A 67 9.71 -7.36 -0.92
CA LEU A 67 8.36 -7.81 -0.63
C LEU A 67 8.15 -9.26 -1.07
N LYS A 68 8.64 -9.61 -2.24
CA LYS A 68 8.54 -10.98 -2.74
C LYS A 68 9.26 -11.96 -1.80
N SER A 69 10.42 -11.58 -1.32
CA SER A 69 11.18 -12.41 -0.36
C SER A 69 10.42 -12.55 0.97
N ALA A 70 9.69 -11.54 1.39
CA ALA A 70 8.95 -11.54 2.64
C ALA A 70 7.52 -12.11 2.49
N SER A 71 7.07 -12.42 1.28
CA SER A 71 5.66 -12.76 1.03
C SER A 71 5.21 -14.01 1.79
N GLY A 72 6.06 -15.01 1.91
CA GLY A 72 5.75 -16.23 2.67
C GLY A 72 5.53 -15.94 4.15
N TRP A 73 6.41 -15.14 4.73
CA TRP A 73 6.27 -14.72 6.13
C TRP A 73 5.04 -13.86 6.34
N LEU A 74 4.80 -12.90 5.45
CA LEU A 74 3.62 -12.04 5.52
C LEU A 74 2.34 -12.86 5.45
N ARG A 75 2.29 -13.81 4.54
CA ARG A 75 1.13 -14.69 4.37
C ARG A 75 0.89 -15.53 5.62
N HIS A 76 1.94 -16.10 6.17
CA HIS A 76 1.85 -16.91 7.39
C HIS A 76 1.36 -16.07 8.57
N GLU A 77 1.94 -14.91 8.79
CA GLU A 77 1.55 -14.02 9.89
C GLU A 77 0.14 -13.49 9.74
N LEU A 78 -0.26 -13.19 8.51
CA LEU A 78 -1.63 -12.75 8.22
C LEU A 78 -2.63 -13.86 8.59
N GLY A 79 -2.36 -15.08 8.17
CA GLY A 79 -3.21 -16.22 8.47
C GLY A 79 -3.35 -16.46 9.97
N THR A 80 -2.25 -16.35 10.69
CA THR A 80 -2.24 -16.51 12.16
C THR A 80 -3.00 -15.38 12.85
N SER A 81 -2.74 -14.13 12.44
CA SER A 81 -3.36 -12.96 13.06
C SER A 81 -4.86 -12.91 12.86
N MET A 82 -5.34 -13.34 11.71
CA MET A 82 -6.77 -13.33 11.36
C MET A 82 -7.46 -14.67 11.63
N ASN A 83 -6.71 -15.67 12.06
CA ASN A 83 -7.21 -17.01 12.28
C ASN A 83 -7.95 -17.56 11.05
N LEU A 84 -7.34 -17.37 9.88
CA LEU A 84 -7.93 -17.80 8.62
C LEU A 84 -7.69 -19.28 8.38
N ARG A 85 -8.75 -19.96 7.90
CA ARG A 85 -8.65 -21.35 7.50
C ARG A 85 -7.78 -21.51 6.26
N TYR A 86 -7.96 -20.59 5.30
CA TYR A 86 -7.14 -20.50 4.10
C TYR A 86 -6.63 -19.07 4.00
N THR A 87 -5.33 -18.92 3.86
CA THR A 87 -4.73 -17.61 3.68
C THR A 87 -4.65 -17.30 2.19
N PRO A 88 -5.18 -16.15 1.76
CA PRO A 88 -5.07 -15.77 0.35
C PRO A 88 -3.62 -15.60 -0.08
N GLU A 89 -3.35 -15.84 -1.34
CA GLU A 89 -2.08 -15.49 -1.94
C GLU A 89 -2.01 -13.97 -2.07
N LEU A 90 -0.89 -13.37 -1.67
CA LEU A 90 -0.74 -11.93 -1.63
C LEU A 90 -0.14 -11.42 -2.94
N VAL A 91 -0.79 -10.44 -3.55
CA VAL A 91 -0.30 -9.75 -4.74
C VAL A 91 -0.12 -8.28 -4.39
N PHE A 92 1.10 -7.79 -4.45
CA PHE A 92 1.41 -6.41 -4.08
C PHE A 92 1.54 -5.53 -5.32
N GLU A 93 0.91 -4.36 -5.25
CA GLU A 93 1.02 -3.31 -6.25
C GLU A 93 1.46 -2.01 -5.58
N VAL A 94 2.36 -1.30 -6.21
CA VAL A 94 2.74 0.03 -5.72
C VAL A 94 1.76 1.06 -6.27
N ASP A 95 1.12 1.78 -5.37
CA ASP A 95 0.15 2.82 -5.70
C ASP A 95 0.83 4.18 -5.69
N HIS A 96 0.95 4.79 -6.85
CA HIS A 96 1.58 6.09 -7.02
C HIS A 96 0.60 7.27 -6.95
N SER A 97 -0.67 6.99 -6.68
CA SER A 97 -1.72 8.02 -6.72
C SER A 97 -1.47 9.15 -5.72
N ILE A 98 -0.95 8.84 -4.53
CA ILE A 98 -0.65 9.84 -3.51
C ILE A 98 0.50 10.74 -3.96
N GLU A 99 1.57 10.16 -4.49
CA GLU A 99 2.71 10.91 -5.03
C GLU A 99 2.30 11.78 -6.20
N TYR A 100 1.50 11.24 -7.10
CA TYR A 100 0.98 11.97 -8.24
C TYR A 100 0.09 13.12 -7.79
N GLY A 101 -0.80 12.89 -6.82
CA GLY A 101 -1.66 13.93 -6.26
C GLY A 101 -0.86 15.05 -5.60
N ALA A 102 0.19 14.72 -4.86
CA ALA A 102 1.08 15.71 -4.24
C ALA A 102 1.80 16.53 -5.31
N HIS A 103 2.28 15.90 -6.36
CA HIS A 103 2.94 16.59 -7.47
C HIS A 103 1.99 17.57 -8.17
N ILE A 104 0.77 17.13 -8.44
CA ILE A 104 -0.28 17.98 -9.04
C ILE A 104 -0.57 19.18 -8.14
N SER A 105 -0.69 18.96 -6.82
CA SER A 105 -0.93 20.03 -5.86
C SER A 105 0.22 21.04 -5.85
N GLU A 106 1.47 20.59 -5.93
CA GLU A 106 2.64 21.46 -6.00
C GLU A 106 2.62 22.31 -7.26
N VAL A 107 2.27 21.72 -8.39
CA VAL A 107 2.17 22.43 -9.68
C VAL A 107 1.06 23.49 -9.60
N ILE A 108 -0.10 23.16 -9.04
CA ILE A 108 -1.22 24.08 -8.88
C ILE A 108 -0.82 25.23 -7.95
N ASN A 109 -0.20 24.95 -6.82
CA ASN A 109 0.26 25.97 -5.88
C ASN A 109 1.29 26.90 -6.51
N SER A 110 2.19 26.35 -7.31
CA SER A 110 3.20 27.13 -8.06
C SER A 110 2.54 28.07 -9.05
N LEU A 111 1.52 27.61 -9.76
CA LEU A 111 0.76 28.43 -10.72
C LEU A 111 -0.02 29.54 -10.00
N ASP A 112 -0.65 29.22 -8.86
CA ASP A 112 -1.38 30.20 -8.07
C ASP A 112 -0.47 31.30 -7.53
N ILE A 113 0.72 30.94 -7.06
CA ILE A 113 1.73 31.92 -6.57
C ILE A 113 2.14 32.87 -7.70
N LYS A 114 2.41 32.33 -8.89
CA LYS A 114 2.75 33.16 -10.06
C LYS A 114 1.61 34.09 -10.45
N LYS A 115 0.38 33.61 -10.37
CA LYS A 115 -0.80 34.39 -10.69
C LYS A 115 -0.99 35.52 -9.71
N ASP A 116 -0.78 35.26 -8.42
CA ASP A 116 -0.86 36.31 -7.38
C ASP A 116 0.23 37.36 -7.56
N GLU A 117 1.44 36.95 -7.91
CA GLU A 117 2.55 37.87 -8.20
C GLU A 117 2.22 38.75 -9.41
N ASP A 118 1.63 38.16 -10.45
CA ASP A 118 1.23 38.93 -11.65
C ASP A 118 0.10 39.89 -11.34
N GLU A 119 -0.81 39.57 -10.42
CA GLU A 119 -1.92 40.42 -10.02
C GLU A 119 -1.45 41.60 -9.15
N ASP A 120 -0.38 41.41 -8.37
CA ASP A 120 0.17 42.46 -7.50
C ASP A 120 0.95 43.53 -8.28
N GLU A 121 1.24 43.31 -9.53
CA GLU A 121 1.82 44.28 -10.42
C GLU A 121 0.75 45.16 -11.08
#